data_c3c6cd690e0acb6192fd2e3f0d342f2a
#
_entry.id   c3c6cd690e0acb6192fd2e3f0d342f2a
#
_cell.length_a   1.000
_cell.length_b   1.000
_cell.length_c   1.000
_cell.angle_alpha   90.00
_cell.angle_beta   90.00
_cell.angle_gamma   90.00
#
_symmetry.space_group_name_H-M   'P 1'
#
loop_
_entity.id
_entity.type
_entity.pdbx_description
1 polymer ?
#
loop_
_entity_poly.entity_id
_entity_poly.type
_entity_poly.pdbx_seq_one_letter_code
_entity_poly.pdbx_strand_id
1 'polypeptide(L)'
;MKKQLLGILYGLIATTSVHAADKQQLTEDTRGAIKALGSELKTTLKSAMKAEGPVKAISVCSEQAPGLAKKVSEEQSMEVSRTSLKTRNRLNAPDAWELSVLEQFEQRKSEGESVKTLEYSETVQHNGNQVFRYMKAIPTDDVCLMCHGKQIQPEISARINQLYPNDQATGFSKGDIRGAFSVVKVLD
;
A
#
# COMPACT_ATOMS: atom_id res chain seq x y z
N MET A 1 -25.38 43.90 -53.36
CA MET A 1 -25.35 43.75 -51.88
C MET A 1 -25.15 42.29 -51.59
N LYS A 2 -23.93 41.81 -51.28
CA LYS A 2 -23.61 40.41 -50.97
C LYS A 2 -23.49 40.29 -49.45
N LYS A 3 -24.38 39.48 -48.82
CA LYS A 3 -24.29 39.12 -47.41
C LYS A 3 -23.33 37.94 -47.26
N GLN A 4 -22.19 38.15 -46.56
CA GLN A 4 -21.32 37.06 -46.12
C GLN A 4 -21.88 36.49 -44.81
N LEU A 5 -22.16 35.20 -44.81
CA LEU A 5 -22.41 34.44 -43.60
C LEU A 5 -21.09 34.00 -42.99
N LEU A 6 -20.84 34.47 -41.78
CA LEU A 6 -19.71 34.07 -40.96
C LEU A 6 -20.09 32.79 -40.19
N GLY A 7 -19.58 31.64 -40.64
CA GLY A 7 -19.75 30.36 -39.93
C GLY A 7 -18.78 30.27 -38.74
N ILE A 8 -19.30 30.26 -37.55
CA ILE A 8 -18.52 30.00 -36.32
C ILE A 8 -18.35 28.52 -36.19
N LEU A 9 -17.11 28.05 -36.33
CA LEU A 9 -16.72 26.65 -36.10
C LEU A 9 -16.56 26.41 -34.58
N TYR A 10 -17.49 25.70 -33.96
CA TYR A 10 -17.35 25.24 -32.60
C TYR A 10 -16.41 24.02 -32.59
N GLY A 11 -15.14 24.25 -32.23
CA GLY A 11 -14.21 23.19 -31.97
C GLY A 11 -14.52 22.53 -30.58
N LEU A 12 -15.01 21.34 -30.59
CA LEU A 12 -15.21 20.55 -29.36
C LEU A 12 -13.86 20.18 -28.76
N ILE A 13 -13.56 20.71 -27.58
CA ILE A 13 -12.42 20.29 -26.75
C ILE A 13 -12.89 19.05 -25.97
N ALA A 14 -12.64 17.86 -26.54
CA ALA A 14 -13.00 16.57 -25.94
C ALA A 14 -11.84 15.83 -25.25
N THR A 15 -10.73 16.52 -24.95
CA THR A 15 -9.49 15.84 -24.52
C THR A 15 -9.34 15.64 -23.00
N THR A 16 -10.13 16.30 -22.15
CA THR A 16 -9.98 16.22 -20.69
C THR A 16 -10.71 15.04 -20.04
N SER A 17 -11.72 14.50 -20.69
CA SER A 17 -12.57 13.45 -20.12
C SER A 17 -11.91 12.06 -20.12
N VAL A 18 -11.10 11.74 -21.10
CA VAL A 18 -10.44 10.43 -21.23
C VAL A 18 -9.40 10.23 -20.12
N HIS A 19 -8.53 11.19 -19.87
CA HIS A 19 -7.48 11.08 -18.83
C HIS A 19 -8.04 10.94 -17.40
N ALA A 20 -9.18 11.55 -17.11
CA ALA A 20 -9.82 11.43 -15.81
C ALA A 20 -10.45 10.05 -15.61
N ALA A 21 -11.10 9.49 -16.63
CA ALA A 21 -11.67 8.15 -16.61
C ALA A 21 -10.57 7.08 -16.47
N ASP A 22 -9.47 7.22 -17.19
CA ASP A 22 -8.31 6.31 -17.09
C ASP A 22 -7.70 6.31 -15.68
N LYS A 23 -7.54 7.49 -15.07
CA LYS A 23 -7.03 7.61 -13.69
C LYS A 23 -7.97 6.99 -12.67
N GLN A 24 -9.28 7.13 -12.85
CA GLN A 24 -10.28 6.51 -11.97
C GLN A 24 -10.20 4.99 -12.07
N GLN A 25 -10.14 4.44 -13.28
CA GLN A 25 -10.02 2.99 -13.50
C GLN A 25 -8.72 2.45 -12.88
N LEU A 26 -7.57 3.10 -13.11
CA LEU A 26 -6.29 2.73 -12.50
C LEU A 26 -6.38 2.72 -10.96
N THR A 27 -7.07 3.69 -10.38
CA THR A 27 -7.27 3.75 -8.93
C THR A 27 -8.12 2.60 -8.42
N GLU A 28 -9.19 2.23 -9.15
CA GLU A 28 -10.04 1.10 -8.79
C GLU A 28 -9.30 -0.24 -8.92
N ASP A 29 -8.54 -0.43 -9.98
CA ASP A 29 -7.72 -1.62 -10.22
C ASP A 29 -6.66 -1.77 -9.12
N THR A 30 -5.96 -0.70 -8.75
CA THR A 30 -4.97 -0.74 -7.67
C THR A 30 -5.59 -1.02 -6.31
N ARG A 31 -6.77 -0.49 -6.02
CA ARG A 31 -7.53 -0.85 -4.80
C ARG A 31 -7.92 -2.33 -4.79
N GLY A 32 -8.29 -2.87 -5.96
CA GLY A 32 -8.55 -4.31 -6.16
C GLY A 32 -7.33 -5.16 -5.83
N ALA A 33 -6.17 -4.81 -6.37
CA ALA A 33 -4.90 -5.50 -6.14
C ALA A 33 -4.48 -5.47 -4.65
N ILE A 34 -4.61 -4.31 -4.00
CA ILE A 34 -4.37 -4.16 -2.56
C ILE A 34 -5.31 -5.02 -1.72
N LYS A 35 -6.59 -5.07 -2.08
CA LYS A 35 -7.57 -5.90 -1.40
C LYS A 35 -7.24 -7.38 -1.53
N ALA A 36 -6.79 -7.83 -2.71
CA ALA A 36 -6.36 -9.20 -2.96
C ALA A 36 -5.18 -9.56 -2.05
N LEU A 37 -4.08 -8.78 -2.07
CA LEU A 37 -2.92 -9.03 -1.22
C LEU A 37 -3.27 -8.96 0.27
N GLY A 38 -4.01 -7.94 0.70
CA GLY A 38 -4.40 -7.78 2.10
C GLY A 38 -5.26 -8.93 2.62
N SER A 39 -6.17 -9.45 1.79
CA SER A 39 -7.01 -10.60 2.13
C SER A 39 -6.20 -11.88 2.24
N GLU A 40 -5.31 -12.18 1.29
CA GLU A 40 -4.45 -13.36 1.33
C GLU A 40 -3.53 -13.35 2.56
N LEU A 41 -2.83 -12.24 2.81
CA LEU A 41 -1.98 -12.08 3.99
C LEU A 41 -2.75 -12.27 5.29
N LYS A 42 -3.93 -11.67 5.41
CA LYS A 42 -4.76 -11.76 6.62
C LYS A 42 -5.29 -13.17 6.83
N THR A 43 -5.70 -13.86 5.77
CA THR A 43 -6.19 -15.23 5.83
C THR A 43 -5.08 -16.18 6.24
N THR A 44 -3.92 -16.10 5.60
CA THR A 44 -2.75 -16.94 5.90
C THR A 44 -2.28 -16.73 7.33
N LEU A 45 -2.18 -15.47 7.79
CA LEU A 45 -1.79 -15.14 9.16
C LEU A 45 -2.79 -15.72 10.18
N LYS A 46 -4.10 -15.51 9.98
CA LYS A 46 -5.14 -16.02 10.88
C LYS A 46 -5.16 -17.54 10.95
N SER A 47 -4.97 -18.22 9.82
CA SER A 47 -4.90 -19.67 9.76
C SER A 47 -3.71 -20.20 10.56
N ALA A 48 -2.53 -19.62 10.41
CA ALA A 48 -1.34 -20.00 11.17
C ALA A 48 -1.50 -19.72 12.68
N MET A 49 -2.06 -18.57 13.03
CA MET A 49 -2.35 -18.25 14.45
C MET A 49 -3.31 -19.24 15.09
N LYS A 50 -4.34 -19.67 14.35
CA LYS A 50 -5.32 -20.65 14.84
C LYS A 50 -4.74 -22.05 14.96
N ALA A 51 -3.91 -22.47 14.01
CA ALA A 51 -3.36 -23.82 13.94
C ALA A 51 -2.18 -24.04 14.89
N GLU A 52 -1.26 -23.07 14.97
CA GLU A 52 0.05 -23.27 15.60
C GLU A 52 0.42 -22.12 16.57
N GLY A 53 -0.48 -21.16 16.77
CA GLY A 53 -0.28 -20.04 17.69
C GLY A 53 0.56 -18.88 17.13
N PRO A 54 0.71 -17.79 17.91
CA PRO A 54 1.31 -16.55 17.42
C PRO A 54 2.81 -16.66 17.10
N VAL A 55 3.55 -17.48 17.83
CA VAL A 55 5.01 -17.66 17.60
C VAL A 55 5.28 -18.26 16.22
N LYS A 56 4.51 -19.27 15.82
CA LYS A 56 4.64 -19.87 14.50
C LYS A 56 4.15 -18.95 13.38
N ALA A 57 3.09 -18.19 13.67
CA ALA A 57 2.54 -17.24 12.71
C ALA A 57 3.55 -16.15 12.27
N ILE A 58 4.58 -15.86 13.08
CA ILE A 58 5.66 -14.94 12.68
C ILE A 58 6.45 -15.48 11.48
N SER A 59 6.65 -16.82 11.41
CA SER A 59 7.32 -17.46 10.26
C SER A 59 6.53 -17.27 8.95
N VAL A 60 5.20 -17.25 9.02
CA VAL A 60 4.36 -16.95 7.85
C VAL A 60 4.69 -15.59 7.25
N CYS A 61 4.88 -14.59 8.10
CA CYS A 61 5.23 -13.24 7.65
C CYS A 61 6.61 -13.18 6.97
N SER A 62 7.57 -14.00 7.39
CA SER A 62 8.91 -14.03 6.80
C SER A 62 9.02 -14.90 5.56
N GLU A 63 8.35 -16.04 5.54
CA GLU A 63 8.54 -17.08 4.53
C GLU A 63 7.49 -17.00 3.42
N GLN A 64 6.23 -16.70 3.75
CA GLN A 64 5.12 -16.75 2.79
C GLN A 64 4.72 -15.39 2.23
N ALA A 65 4.79 -14.33 3.04
CA ALA A 65 4.32 -13.01 2.61
C ALA A 65 5.01 -12.46 1.35
N PRO A 66 6.32 -12.67 1.11
CA PRO A 66 6.94 -12.26 -0.16
C PRO A 66 6.38 -13.00 -1.37
N GLY A 67 6.15 -14.31 -1.24
CA GLY A 67 5.55 -15.14 -2.30
C GLY A 67 4.12 -14.73 -2.63
N LEU A 68 3.32 -14.38 -1.61
CA LEU A 68 1.96 -13.88 -1.80
C LEU A 68 1.94 -12.53 -2.53
N ALA A 69 2.86 -11.62 -2.18
CA ALA A 69 2.99 -10.34 -2.88
C ALA A 69 3.38 -10.54 -4.35
N LYS A 70 4.34 -11.42 -4.63
CA LYS A 70 4.74 -11.77 -6.00
C LYS A 70 3.58 -12.35 -6.80
N LYS A 71 2.87 -13.34 -6.25
CA LYS A 71 1.70 -13.96 -6.88
C LYS A 71 0.64 -12.91 -7.26
N VAL A 72 0.25 -12.07 -6.32
CA VAL A 72 -0.75 -11.01 -6.57
C VAL A 72 -0.24 -10.02 -7.61
N SER A 73 1.04 -9.66 -7.58
CA SER A 73 1.65 -8.77 -8.58
C SER A 73 1.54 -9.33 -9.99
N GLU A 74 1.83 -10.62 -10.16
CA GLU A 74 1.73 -11.32 -11.45
C GLU A 74 0.26 -11.39 -11.93
N GLU A 75 -0.67 -11.80 -11.05
CA GLU A 75 -2.10 -11.91 -11.36
C GLU A 75 -2.73 -10.57 -11.74
N GLN A 76 -2.28 -9.46 -11.13
CA GLN A 76 -2.83 -8.13 -11.37
C GLN A 76 -2.04 -7.32 -12.41
N SER A 77 -0.93 -7.86 -12.93
CA SER A 77 -0.01 -7.14 -13.84
C SER A 77 0.41 -5.77 -13.30
N MET A 78 0.71 -5.72 -12.00
CA MET A 78 1.16 -4.55 -11.24
C MET A 78 2.17 -5.00 -10.21
N GLU A 79 3.13 -4.17 -9.85
CA GLU A 79 3.96 -4.41 -8.67
C GLU A 79 3.17 -4.03 -7.42
N VAL A 80 2.87 -5.03 -6.56
CA VAL A 80 2.10 -4.83 -5.32
C VAL A 80 2.97 -5.21 -4.14
N SER A 81 3.23 -4.25 -3.27
CA SER A 81 4.14 -4.39 -2.13
C SER A 81 3.57 -3.77 -0.86
N ARG A 82 4.39 -3.75 0.18
CA ARG A 82 4.12 -3.03 1.44
C ARG A 82 5.37 -2.31 1.87
N THR A 83 5.19 -1.11 2.40
CA THR A 83 6.26 -0.27 2.91
C THR A 83 5.91 0.31 4.28
N SER A 84 6.89 0.79 5.03
CA SER A 84 6.67 1.39 6.36
C SER A 84 7.86 2.23 6.81
N LEU A 85 7.59 3.28 7.59
CA LEU A 85 8.63 4.05 8.29
C LEU A 85 9.34 3.20 9.37
N LYS A 86 8.61 2.24 9.97
CA LYS A 86 9.18 1.27 10.93
C LYS A 86 9.09 -0.13 10.34
N THR A 87 10.16 -0.57 9.70
CA THR A 87 10.20 -1.86 9.00
C THR A 87 10.48 -3.02 9.93
N ARG A 88 9.83 -4.16 9.70
CA ARG A 88 10.22 -5.48 10.23
C ARG A 88 11.12 -6.18 9.24
N ASN A 89 10.64 -6.34 8.01
CA ASN A 89 11.46 -6.82 6.90
C ASN A 89 12.13 -5.63 6.22
N ARG A 90 13.45 -5.62 6.13
CA ARG A 90 14.23 -4.55 5.47
C ARG A 90 13.91 -4.37 4.00
N LEU A 91 13.42 -5.42 3.33
CA LEU A 91 12.96 -5.34 1.94
C LEU A 91 11.71 -4.45 1.76
N ASN A 92 11.04 -4.12 2.86
CA ASN A 92 9.90 -3.20 2.86
C ASN A 92 10.31 -1.76 3.26
N ALA A 93 11.60 -1.42 3.17
CA ALA A 93 12.04 -0.05 3.35
C ALA A 93 11.48 0.84 2.23
N PRO A 94 10.99 2.05 2.55
CA PRO A 94 10.44 2.93 1.54
C PRO A 94 11.52 3.47 0.60
N ASP A 95 11.19 3.63 -0.67
CA ASP A 95 11.93 4.50 -1.56
C ASP A 95 11.64 5.98 -1.25
N ALA A 96 12.30 6.92 -1.95
CA ALA A 96 12.17 8.35 -1.65
C ALA A 96 10.73 8.86 -1.85
N TRP A 97 10.00 8.35 -2.83
CA TRP A 97 8.61 8.72 -3.08
C TRP A 97 7.68 8.13 -2.00
N GLU A 98 7.85 6.85 -1.68
CA GLU A 98 7.09 6.17 -0.61
C GLU A 98 7.30 6.81 0.76
N LEU A 99 8.56 7.21 1.05
CA LEU A 99 8.90 7.93 2.27
C LEU A 99 8.10 9.22 2.37
N SER A 100 8.11 10.04 1.31
CA SER A 100 7.36 11.30 1.25
C SER A 100 5.85 11.09 1.46
N VAL A 101 5.28 10.05 0.84
CA VAL A 101 3.85 9.73 1.00
C VAL A 101 3.52 9.23 2.40
N LEU A 102 4.40 8.41 3.01
CA LEU A 102 4.21 7.95 4.40
C LEU A 102 4.26 9.13 5.38
N GLU A 103 5.16 10.09 5.20
CA GLU A 103 5.23 11.32 6.00
C GLU A 103 3.97 12.18 5.83
N GLN A 104 3.47 12.32 4.61
CA GLN A 104 2.18 12.97 4.36
C GLN A 104 1.02 12.27 5.07
N PHE A 105 1.01 10.93 5.10
CA PHE A 105 -0.02 10.19 5.81
C PHE A 105 0.03 10.42 7.32
N GLU A 106 1.23 10.47 7.93
CA GLU A 106 1.38 10.80 9.34
C GLU A 106 0.90 12.23 9.64
N GLN A 107 1.22 13.19 8.78
CA GLN A 107 0.72 14.56 8.90
C GLN A 107 -0.81 14.61 8.84
N ARG A 108 -1.43 14.06 7.81
CA ARG A 108 -2.90 14.02 7.62
C ARG A 108 -3.60 13.32 8.78
N LYS A 109 -3.01 12.24 9.31
CA LYS A 109 -3.49 11.59 10.54
C LYS A 109 -3.42 12.53 11.72
N SER A 110 -2.34 13.30 11.91
CA SER A 110 -2.20 14.25 13.01
C SER A 110 -3.21 15.40 12.93
N GLU A 111 -3.67 15.72 11.73
CA GLU A 111 -4.73 16.69 11.44
C GLU A 111 -6.14 16.10 11.60
N GLY A 112 -6.26 14.83 12.00
CA GLY A 112 -7.52 14.16 12.34
C GLY A 112 -8.13 13.32 11.22
N GLU A 113 -7.43 13.14 10.08
CA GLU A 113 -7.93 12.26 9.03
C GLU A 113 -7.85 10.78 9.44
N SER A 114 -8.87 10.02 9.08
CA SER A 114 -8.92 8.60 9.38
C SER A 114 -7.87 7.82 8.60
N VAL A 115 -7.04 7.02 9.29
CA VAL A 115 -6.05 6.14 8.63
C VAL A 115 -6.69 5.20 7.60
N LYS A 116 -7.96 4.81 7.78
CA LYS A 116 -8.68 3.93 6.85
C LYS A 116 -8.94 4.56 5.49
N THR A 117 -8.98 5.90 5.43
CA THR A 117 -9.23 6.66 4.19
C THR A 117 -7.97 7.21 3.55
N LEU A 118 -6.83 7.19 4.26
CA LEU A 118 -5.56 7.69 3.74
C LEU A 118 -5.10 6.89 2.52
N GLU A 119 -5.10 7.55 1.40
CA GLU A 119 -4.54 7.06 0.15
C GLU A 119 -3.95 8.23 -0.65
N TYR A 120 -3.03 7.93 -1.56
CA TYR A 120 -2.37 8.87 -2.45
C TYR A 120 -2.02 8.21 -3.77
N SER A 121 -2.17 8.93 -4.88
CA SER A 121 -1.78 8.44 -6.19
C SER A 121 -1.20 9.55 -7.04
N GLU A 122 -0.21 9.19 -7.84
CA GLU A 122 0.47 10.10 -8.75
C GLU A 122 0.99 9.34 -9.97
N THR A 123 1.03 10.02 -11.12
CA THR A 123 1.74 9.54 -12.30
C THR A 123 3.10 10.21 -12.36
N VAL A 124 4.17 9.41 -12.34
CA VAL A 124 5.56 9.89 -12.27
C VAL A 124 6.46 9.15 -13.25
N GLN A 125 7.64 9.70 -13.51
CA GLN A 125 8.73 8.97 -14.15
C GLN A 125 9.45 8.11 -13.11
N HIS A 126 9.57 6.82 -13.40
CA HIS A 126 10.26 5.86 -12.54
C HIS A 126 11.01 4.86 -13.41
N ASN A 127 12.33 4.73 -13.22
CA ASN A 127 13.19 3.82 -13.98
C ASN A 127 13.04 3.95 -15.51
N GLY A 128 12.86 5.18 -16.01
CA GLY A 128 12.73 5.46 -17.45
C GLY A 128 11.32 5.24 -18.04
N ASN A 129 10.36 4.77 -17.24
CA ASN A 129 8.98 4.57 -17.67
C ASN A 129 8.04 5.58 -17.00
N GLN A 130 6.95 5.92 -17.66
CA GLN A 130 5.83 6.57 -16.99
C GLN A 130 5.05 5.51 -16.20
N VAL A 131 4.85 5.75 -14.92
CA VAL A 131 4.16 4.83 -14.04
C VAL A 131 3.07 5.52 -13.23
N PHE A 132 1.99 4.82 -12.97
CA PHE A 132 1.02 5.19 -11.95
C PHE A 132 1.46 4.57 -10.63
N ARG A 133 1.69 5.41 -9.63
CA ARG A 133 2.00 4.98 -8.26
C ARG A 133 0.82 5.25 -7.35
N TYR A 134 0.52 4.30 -6.49
CA TYR A 134 -0.57 4.42 -5.54
C TYR A 134 -0.17 3.84 -4.19
N MET A 135 -0.51 4.54 -3.13
CA MET A 135 -0.34 4.03 -1.77
C MET A 135 -1.65 4.12 -0.99
N LYS A 136 -1.86 3.13 -0.10
CA LYS A 136 -2.96 3.11 0.86
C LYS A 136 -2.45 2.74 2.23
N ALA A 137 -2.74 3.57 3.22
CA ALA A 137 -2.31 3.34 4.60
C ALA A 137 -2.91 2.04 5.17
N ILE A 138 -2.11 1.38 6.00
CA ILE A 138 -2.51 0.18 6.76
C ILE A 138 -2.70 0.60 8.22
N PRO A 139 -3.94 0.61 8.72
CA PRO A 139 -4.17 0.92 10.14
C PRO A 139 -3.69 -0.22 11.03
N THR A 140 -3.24 0.14 12.22
CA THR A 140 -2.95 -0.82 13.30
C THR A 140 -4.26 -1.17 14.03
N ASP A 141 -4.70 -2.42 13.88
CA ASP A 141 -5.84 -2.99 14.60
C ASP A 141 -5.38 -3.75 15.86
N ASP A 142 -6.32 -4.12 16.74
CA ASP A 142 -6.02 -4.84 18.00
C ASP A 142 -5.22 -6.13 17.77
N VAL A 143 -5.54 -6.89 16.71
CA VAL A 143 -4.81 -8.11 16.34
C VAL A 143 -3.34 -7.85 16.00
N CYS A 144 -3.01 -6.66 15.53
CA CYS A 144 -1.65 -6.27 15.15
C CYS A 144 -0.76 -6.07 16.38
N LEU A 145 -1.36 -5.63 17.50
CA LEU A 145 -0.62 -5.25 18.70
C LEU A 145 0.08 -6.42 19.40
N MET A 146 -0.37 -7.65 19.16
CA MET A 146 0.29 -8.86 19.68
C MET A 146 1.76 -8.96 19.25
N CYS A 147 2.08 -8.52 18.01
CA CYS A 147 3.41 -8.59 17.42
C CYS A 147 4.02 -7.20 17.12
N HIS A 148 3.21 -6.14 17.15
CA HIS A 148 3.63 -4.78 16.79
C HIS A 148 3.37 -3.76 17.92
N GLY A 149 2.77 -4.17 19.01
CA GLY A 149 2.41 -3.30 20.14
C GLY A 149 3.60 -2.84 20.99
N LYS A 150 3.27 -2.14 22.06
CA LYS A 150 4.24 -1.65 23.08
C LYS A 150 4.66 -2.76 24.06
N GLN A 151 3.78 -3.73 24.26
CA GLN A 151 4.02 -4.86 25.17
C GLN A 151 3.83 -6.15 24.38
N ILE A 152 4.94 -6.79 24.03
CA ILE A 152 4.99 -8.03 23.28
C ILE A 152 5.44 -9.14 24.22
N GLN A 153 4.74 -10.27 24.21
CA GLN A 153 5.10 -11.41 25.06
C GLN A 153 6.53 -11.90 24.76
N PRO A 154 7.29 -12.33 25.77
CA PRO A 154 8.71 -12.66 25.61
C PRO A 154 9.01 -13.69 24.51
N GLU A 155 8.20 -14.75 24.38
CA GLU A 155 8.37 -15.79 23.36
C GLU A 155 8.11 -15.25 21.94
N ILE A 156 7.15 -14.34 21.77
CA ILE A 156 6.87 -13.66 20.50
C ILE A 156 8.03 -12.74 20.14
N SER A 157 8.50 -11.95 21.11
CA SER A 157 9.64 -11.02 20.93
C SER A 157 10.93 -11.80 20.58
N ALA A 158 11.20 -12.90 21.25
CA ALA A 158 12.36 -13.75 20.97
C ALA A 158 12.31 -14.29 19.52
N ARG A 159 11.15 -14.76 19.08
CA ARG A 159 10.98 -15.25 17.71
C ARG A 159 11.10 -14.14 16.67
N ILE A 160 10.57 -12.94 16.94
CA ILE A 160 10.73 -11.77 16.07
C ILE A 160 12.23 -11.46 15.95
N ASN A 161 12.96 -11.33 17.05
CA ASN A 161 14.38 -10.98 17.02
C ASN A 161 15.21 -12.03 16.28
N GLN A 162 14.85 -13.32 16.37
CA GLN A 162 15.52 -14.40 15.63
C GLN A 162 15.35 -14.25 14.11
N LEU A 163 14.13 -13.93 13.64
CA LEU A 163 13.82 -13.83 12.21
C LEU A 163 14.14 -12.44 11.63
N TYR A 164 14.11 -11.42 12.46
CA TYR A 164 14.25 -10.02 12.08
C TYR A 164 15.16 -9.28 13.06
N PRO A 165 16.47 -9.52 13.03
CA PRO A 165 17.41 -8.94 14.00
C PRO A 165 17.45 -7.39 13.99
N ASN A 166 16.94 -6.76 12.94
CA ASN A 166 16.85 -5.30 12.82
C ASN A 166 15.38 -4.81 12.83
N ASP A 167 14.49 -5.52 13.51
CA ASP A 167 13.08 -5.13 13.61
C ASP A 167 12.91 -3.76 14.26
N GLN A 168 12.18 -2.87 13.57
CA GLN A 168 11.79 -1.56 14.08
C GLN A 168 10.26 -1.47 14.26
N ALA A 169 9.53 -2.51 13.87
CA ALA A 169 8.07 -2.49 13.77
C ALA A 169 7.39 -2.84 15.09
N THR A 170 7.76 -2.15 16.17
CA THR A 170 7.16 -2.28 17.50
C THR A 170 6.76 -0.92 18.07
N GLY A 171 6.02 -0.92 19.18
CA GLY A 171 5.61 0.30 19.87
C GLY A 171 4.38 0.97 19.29
N PHE A 172 3.62 0.30 18.43
CA PHE A 172 2.38 0.83 17.86
C PHE A 172 1.21 0.79 18.85
N SER A 173 0.29 1.69 18.66
CA SER A 173 -1.02 1.74 19.31
C SER A 173 -2.12 1.51 18.26
N LYS A 174 -3.32 1.14 18.72
CA LYS A 174 -4.49 1.04 17.84
C LYS A 174 -4.75 2.38 17.13
N GLY A 175 -4.96 2.33 15.84
CA GLY A 175 -5.17 3.50 15.00
C GLY A 175 -3.89 4.16 14.48
N ASP A 176 -2.71 3.69 14.86
CA ASP A 176 -1.45 4.13 14.23
C ASP A 176 -1.34 3.62 12.80
N ILE A 177 -0.56 4.32 11.98
CA ILE A 177 -0.20 3.86 10.64
C ILE A 177 0.88 2.79 10.78
N ARG A 178 0.52 1.52 10.52
CA ARG A 178 1.49 0.41 10.53
C ARG A 178 2.45 0.48 9.35
N GLY A 179 2.03 1.11 8.29
CA GLY A 179 2.70 1.27 7.01
C GLY A 179 1.69 1.53 5.91
N ALA A 180 2.03 1.20 4.69
CA ALA A 180 1.13 1.29 3.56
C ALA A 180 1.31 0.11 2.60
N PHE A 181 0.25 -0.24 1.87
CA PHE A 181 0.39 -0.92 0.60
C PHE A 181 0.92 0.07 -0.43
N SER A 182 1.78 -0.41 -1.32
CA SER A 182 2.34 0.37 -2.42
C SER A 182 2.15 -0.40 -3.73
N VAL A 183 1.69 0.31 -4.75
CA VAL A 183 1.45 -0.26 -6.08
C VAL A 183 2.15 0.60 -7.12
N VAL A 184 2.82 -0.09 -8.06
CA VAL A 184 3.42 0.53 -9.25
C VAL A 184 2.83 -0.15 -10.48
N LYS A 185 2.22 0.63 -11.38
CA LYS A 185 1.71 0.18 -12.67
C LYS A 185 2.40 0.96 -13.77
N VAL A 186 3.14 0.25 -14.63
CA VAL A 186 3.71 0.84 -15.85
C VAL A 186 2.55 1.21 -16.77
N LEU A 187 2.63 2.43 -17.32
CA LEU A 187 1.69 2.94 -18.31
C LEU A 187 2.30 2.76 -19.70
N ASP A 188 1.53 2.19 -20.63
CA ASP A 188 1.90 2.01 -22.03
C ASP A 188 1.82 3.32 -22.81
#